data_444d6efc3625f69485224ce86ed5b2e1
#
_entry.id   444d6efc3625f69485224ce86ed5b2e1
#
_cell.length_a   1.000
_cell.length_b   1.000
_cell.length_c   1.000
_cell.angle_alpha   90.00
_cell.angle_beta   90.00
_cell.angle_gamma   90.00
#
_symmetry.space_group_name_H-M   'P 1'
#
loop_
_entity.id
_entity.type
_entity.pdbx_description
1 polymer ?
#
loop_
_entity_poly.entity_id
_entity_poly.type
_entity_poly.pdbx_seq_one_letter_code
_entity_poly.pdbx_strand_id
1 'polypeptide(L)'
;MSDIKFIEGGISIDYRGQISHVNDLNMEEIERFYIIHQHDTSIIRAWHAHQHEKKWFYVVKGSFTGAFVKIDNWENPSSGLKPEIFHLSAQESRILLVPEGYANGFKANEPDSVLLVFSNKILSVAIND
;
A
#
# COMPACT_ATOMS: atom_id res chain seq x y z
N MET A 1 18.88 1.99 -4.09
CA MET A 1 17.69 2.39 -4.85
C MET A 1 16.47 1.61 -4.42
N SER A 2 15.37 2.28 -4.25
CA SER A 2 14.13 1.62 -3.90
C SER A 2 13.47 1.01 -5.14
N ASP A 3 12.89 -0.19 -4.97
CA ASP A 3 12.04 -0.80 -5.99
C ASP A 3 10.58 -0.38 -5.82
N ILE A 4 10.27 0.32 -4.74
CA ILE A 4 8.95 0.89 -4.48
C ILE A 4 8.76 2.12 -5.35
N LYS A 5 7.61 2.23 -6.00
CA LYS A 5 7.34 3.38 -6.87
C LYS A 5 5.88 3.79 -6.84
N PHE A 6 5.63 5.05 -7.15
CA PHE A 6 4.28 5.54 -7.38
C PHE A 6 3.88 5.34 -8.82
N ILE A 7 2.63 4.93 -9.03
CA ILE A 7 1.95 5.00 -10.32
C ILE A 7 1.03 6.21 -10.22
N GLU A 8 1.38 7.26 -10.94
CA GLU A 8 0.66 8.54 -10.85
C GLU A 8 -0.69 8.47 -11.54
N GLY A 9 -1.67 9.09 -10.92
CA GLY A 9 -3.00 9.29 -11.46
C GLY A 9 -3.36 10.75 -11.50
N GLY A 10 -4.62 11.04 -11.31
CA GLY A 10 -5.11 12.41 -11.31
C GLY A 10 -6.51 12.51 -10.73
N ILE A 11 -6.95 13.74 -10.57
CA ILE A 11 -8.29 14.07 -10.07
C ILE A 11 -8.93 15.03 -11.05
N SER A 12 -10.10 14.67 -11.57
CA SER A 12 -10.90 15.50 -12.47
C SER A 12 -12.12 16.02 -11.72
N ILE A 13 -12.30 17.33 -11.70
CA ILE A 13 -13.37 17.98 -10.97
C ILE A 13 -14.26 18.77 -11.94
N ASP A 14 -15.57 18.60 -11.84
CA ASP A 14 -16.54 19.39 -12.56
C ASP A 14 -17.78 19.64 -11.68
N TYR A 15 -18.85 20.22 -12.26
CA TYR A 15 -20.06 20.56 -11.49
C TYR A 15 -20.77 19.34 -10.89
N ARG A 16 -20.50 18.13 -11.39
CA ARG A 16 -21.13 16.89 -10.89
C ARG A 16 -20.38 16.32 -9.68
N GLY A 17 -19.11 16.72 -9.48
CA GLY A 17 -18.26 16.19 -8.43
C GLY A 17 -16.85 15.93 -8.93
N GLN A 18 -16.29 14.79 -8.49
CA GLN A 18 -14.88 14.52 -8.73
C GLN A 18 -14.67 13.04 -9.10
N ILE A 19 -13.74 12.81 -10.01
CA ILE A 19 -13.26 11.46 -10.35
C ILE A 19 -11.79 11.40 -10.01
N SER A 20 -11.43 10.47 -9.13
CA SER A 20 -10.04 10.12 -8.86
C SER A 20 -9.69 8.88 -9.65
N HIS A 21 -8.61 8.92 -10.40
CA HIS A 21 -8.25 7.85 -11.33
C HIS A 21 -6.76 7.54 -11.32
N VAL A 22 -6.42 6.33 -11.71
CA VAL A 22 -5.04 5.90 -12.00
C VAL A 22 -5.11 5.07 -13.28
N ASN A 23 -4.98 5.73 -14.43
CA ASN A 23 -5.19 5.09 -15.74
C ASN A 23 -4.01 4.23 -16.20
N ASP A 24 -2.83 4.46 -15.63
CA ASP A 24 -1.62 3.71 -16.00
C ASP A 24 -1.42 2.43 -15.21
N LEU A 25 -2.40 2.06 -14.38
CA LEU A 25 -2.35 0.81 -13.62
C LEU A 25 -2.56 -0.38 -14.55
N ASN A 26 -1.58 -1.29 -14.56
CA ASN A 26 -1.72 -2.56 -15.23
C ASN A 26 -2.24 -3.60 -14.24
N MET A 27 -3.43 -4.14 -14.52
CA MET A 27 -4.11 -5.06 -13.62
C MET A 27 -3.86 -6.54 -13.94
N GLU A 28 -2.99 -6.85 -14.89
CA GLU A 28 -2.76 -8.24 -15.32
C GLU A 28 -2.30 -9.16 -14.20
N GLU A 29 -1.47 -8.67 -13.28
CA GLU A 29 -0.94 -9.46 -12.17
C GLU A 29 -1.89 -9.48 -10.97
N ILE A 30 -2.91 -8.64 -10.94
CA ILE A 30 -3.77 -8.47 -9.76
C ILE A 30 -4.78 -9.61 -9.68
N GLU A 31 -4.79 -10.33 -8.54
CA GLU A 31 -5.63 -11.49 -8.29
C GLU A 31 -6.75 -11.22 -7.30
N ARG A 32 -6.60 -10.21 -6.44
CA ARG A 32 -7.62 -9.85 -5.45
C ARG A 32 -7.41 -8.44 -4.94
N PHE A 33 -8.42 -7.92 -4.25
CA PHE A 33 -8.29 -6.67 -3.51
C PHE A 33 -8.99 -6.79 -2.16
N TYR A 34 -8.64 -5.90 -1.26
CA TYR A 34 -9.36 -5.71 0.00
C TYR A 34 -9.27 -4.25 0.43
N ILE A 35 -10.15 -3.86 1.36
CA ILE A 35 -10.25 -2.47 1.81
C ILE A 35 -10.05 -2.45 3.33
N ILE A 36 -9.16 -1.59 3.79
CA ILE A 36 -8.91 -1.36 5.21
C ILE A 36 -9.59 -0.06 5.61
N HIS A 37 -10.49 -0.14 6.57
CA HIS A 37 -11.09 1.01 7.23
C HIS A 37 -10.37 1.21 8.56
N GLN A 38 -9.66 2.32 8.72
CA GLN A 38 -8.90 2.60 9.92
C GLN A 38 -9.56 3.76 10.67
N HIS A 39 -10.28 3.43 11.74
CA HIS A 39 -11.05 4.44 12.48
C HIS A 39 -10.18 5.26 13.42
N ASP A 40 -9.19 4.63 14.05
CA ASP A 40 -8.38 5.19 15.11
C ASP A 40 -6.95 5.44 14.63
N THR A 41 -6.50 6.69 14.78
CA THR A 41 -5.14 7.09 14.36
C THR A 41 -4.05 6.57 15.29
N SER A 42 -4.40 6.10 16.49
CA SER A 42 -3.43 5.54 17.45
C SER A 42 -3.01 4.11 17.12
N ILE A 43 -3.76 3.43 16.24
CA ILE A 43 -3.51 2.03 15.91
C ILE A 43 -2.52 1.94 14.75
N ILE A 44 -1.48 1.15 14.95
CA ILE A 44 -0.47 0.87 13.92
C ILE A 44 -0.64 -0.58 13.49
N ARG A 45 -0.84 -0.79 12.16
CA ARG A 45 -0.86 -2.12 11.56
C ARG A 45 0.54 -2.45 11.07
N ALA A 46 1.30 -3.17 11.88
CA ALA A 46 2.67 -3.56 11.55
C ALA A 46 3.03 -4.86 12.31
N TRP A 47 3.99 -5.59 11.93
CA TRP A 47 4.64 -5.62 10.62
C TRP A 47 4.13 -6.82 9.86
N HIS A 48 3.85 -6.68 8.59
CA HIS A 48 3.42 -7.77 7.72
C HIS A 48 4.49 -7.95 6.64
N ALA A 49 5.15 -9.10 6.67
CA ALA A 49 6.23 -9.39 5.72
C ALA A 49 5.75 -10.36 4.64
N HIS A 50 6.10 -10.07 3.40
CA HIS A 50 5.64 -10.84 2.25
C HIS A 50 6.83 -11.17 1.34
N GLN A 51 7.22 -12.43 1.36
CA GLN A 51 8.35 -12.92 0.55
C GLN A 51 7.98 -12.97 -0.94
N HIS A 52 6.74 -13.31 -1.24
CA HIS A 52 6.28 -13.56 -2.62
C HIS A 52 5.15 -12.66 -3.07
N GLU A 53 4.48 -12.00 -2.16
CA GLU A 53 3.31 -11.17 -2.47
C GLU A 53 3.71 -9.75 -2.82
N LYS A 54 3.21 -9.27 -3.96
CA LYS A 54 3.36 -7.90 -4.45
C LYS A 54 2.05 -7.17 -4.21
N LYS A 55 2.12 -5.92 -3.77
CA LYS A 55 0.92 -5.17 -3.39
C LYS A 55 0.90 -3.77 -4.01
N TRP A 56 -0.30 -3.28 -4.23
CA TRP A 56 -0.58 -1.93 -4.72
C TRP A 56 -1.50 -1.25 -3.71
N PHE A 57 -1.10 -0.09 -3.21
CA PHE A 57 -1.83 0.64 -2.16
C PHE A 57 -2.40 1.95 -2.70
N TYR A 58 -3.68 2.18 -2.44
CA TYR A 58 -4.38 3.38 -2.88
C TYR A 58 -5.26 3.93 -1.74
N VAL A 59 -5.05 5.21 -1.37
CA VAL A 59 -5.86 5.84 -0.32
C VAL A 59 -7.14 6.39 -0.95
N VAL A 60 -8.27 5.85 -0.53
CA VAL A 60 -9.60 6.26 -1.00
C VAL A 60 -10.10 7.46 -0.22
N LYS A 61 -9.83 7.51 1.09
CA LYS A 61 -10.27 8.58 1.98
C LYS A 61 -9.22 8.82 3.05
N GLY A 62 -8.97 10.08 3.38
CA GLY A 62 -8.04 10.46 4.43
C GLY A 62 -6.59 10.34 3.99
N SER A 63 -5.74 9.89 4.90
CA SER A 63 -4.31 9.75 4.61
C SER A 63 -3.65 8.71 5.51
N PHE A 64 -2.56 8.12 4.99
CA PHE A 64 -1.78 7.10 5.69
C PHE A 64 -0.30 7.39 5.57
N THR A 65 0.44 6.96 6.58
CA THR A 65 1.88 6.85 6.51
C THR A 65 2.22 5.36 6.44
N GLY A 66 2.96 4.98 5.41
CA GLY A 66 3.44 3.61 5.23
C GLY A 66 4.93 3.53 5.46
N ALA A 67 5.37 2.47 6.12
CA ALA A 67 6.78 2.16 6.33
C ALA A 67 7.07 0.81 5.71
N PHE A 68 8.15 0.73 4.92
CA PHE A 68 8.49 -0.47 4.15
C PHE A 68 9.95 -0.81 4.34
N VAL A 69 10.22 -2.07 4.67
CA VAL A 69 11.58 -2.57 4.91
C VAL A 69 11.85 -3.72 3.95
N LYS A 70 12.88 -3.58 3.13
CA LYS A 70 13.33 -4.69 2.29
C LYS A 70 14.07 -5.70 3.15
N ILE A 71 13.59 -6.93 3.15
CA ILE A 71 14.20 -8.01 3.93
C ILE A 71 15.38 -8.58 3.15
N ASP A 72 16.56 -8.57 3.75
CA ASP A 72 17.79 -9.01 3.11
C ASP A 72 17.99 -10.53 3.18
N ASN A 73 17.58 -11.15 4.28
CA ASN A 73 17.70 -12.59 4.49
C ASN A 73 16.46 -13.08 5.23
N TRP A 74 15.64 -13.89 4.58
CA TRP A 74 14.36 -14.33 5.13
C TRP A 74 14.48 -15.33 6.28
N GLU A 75 15.59 -16.06 6.33
CA GLU A 75 15.83 -17.00 7.43
C GLU A 75 16.38 -16.28 8.67
N ASN A 76 17.17 -15.22 8.47
CA ASN A 76 17.78 -14.48 9.56
C ASN A 76 17.93 -13.01 9.15
N PRO A 77 16.84 -12.22 9.19
CA PRO A 77 16.91 -10.82 8.79
C PRO A 77 17.93 -10.03 9.62
N SER A 78 18.67 -9.15 8.98
CA SER A 78 19.61 -8.28 9.65
C SER A 78 18.90 -7.34 10.63
N SER A 79 19.52 -7.09 11.79
CA SER A 79 19.06 -6.04 12.67
C SER A 79 19.44 -4.68 12.08
N GLY A 80 18.66 -3.65 12.38
CA GLY A 80 18.96 -2.29 11.94
C GLY A 80 18.64 -1.99 10.48
N LEU A 81 17.84 -2.83 9.81
CA LEU A 81 17.30 -2.49 8.49
C LEU A 81 16.46 -1.22 8.61
N LYS A 82 16.68 -0.28 7.67
CA LYS A 82 16.02 1.01 7.71
C LYS A 82 14.76 1.03 6.86
N PRO A 83 13.63 1.50 7.41
CA PRO A 83 12.42 1.61 6.62
C PRO A 83 12.48 2.78 5.65
N GLU A 84 11.80 2.61 4.52
CA GLU A 84 11.43 3.70 3.63
C GLU A 84 10.04 4.18 4.02
N ILE A 85 9.87 5.47 4.16
CA ILE A 85 8.61 6.07 4.62
C ILE A 85 7.92 6.75 3.45
N PHE A 86 6.64 6.44 3.25
CA PHE A 86 5.82 7.07 2.22
C PHE A 86 4.54 7.60 2.84
N HIS A 87 4.13 8.79 2.39
CA HIS A 87 2.87 9.40 2.78
C HIS A 87 1.90 9.31 1.62
N LEU A 88 0.71 8.78 1.88
CA LEU A 88 -0.34 8.61 0.90
C LEU A 88 -1.58 9.38 1.36
N SER A 89 -2.22 10.08 0.43
CA SER A 89 -3.39 10.89 0.73
C SER A 89 -4.43 10.76 -0.39
N ALA A 90 -5.71 10.82 -0.02
CA ALA A 90 -6.80 10.85 -1.00
C ALA A 90 -6.77 12.12 -1.86
N GLN A 91 -6.02 13.14 -1.44
CA GLN A 91 -5.85 14.38 -2.22
C GLN A 91 -4.87 14.20 -3.39
N GLU A 92 -4.10 13.12 -3.38
CA GLU A 92 -3.19 12.76 -4.47
C GLU A 92 -3.56 11.38 -4.97
N SER A 93 -4.22 11.32 -6.13
CA SER A 93 -4.66 10.04 -6.71
C SER A 93 -3.47 9.33 -7.35
N ARG A 94 -2.88 8.43 -6.60
CA ARG A 94 -1.74 7.64 -7.07
C ARG A 94 -1.63 6.35 -6.28
N ILE A 95 -1.04 5.35 -6.89
CA ILE A 95 -0.87 4.03 -6.30
C ILE A 95 0.59 3.84 -5.91
N LEU A 96 0.82 3.32 -4.70
CA LEU A 96 2.16 2.90 -4.28
C LEU A 96 2.31 1.41 -4.59
N LEU A 97 3.22 1.09 -5.49
CA LEU A 97 3.54 -0.29 -5.85
C LEU A 97 4.71 -0.77 -5.01
N VAL A 98 4.47 -1.82 -4.23
CA VAL A 98 5.48 -2.45 -3.36
C VAL A 98 5.74 -3.87 -3.86
N PRO A 99 6.93 -4.15 -4.40
CA PRO A 99 7.28 -5.49 -4.86
C PRO A 99 7.33 -6.51 -3.72
N GLU A 100 7.45 -7.77 -4.07
CA GLU A 100 7.71 -8.84 -3.11
C GLU A 100 9.04 -8.58 -2.37
N GLY A 101 9.17 -9.17 -1.19
CA GLY A 101 10.40 -9.07 -0.41
C GLY A 101 10.41 -7.96 0.63
N TYR A 102 9.27 -7.31 0.86
CA TYR A 102 9.17 -6.21 1.83
C TYR A 102 8.28 -6.59 3.01
N ALA A 103 8.66 -6.07 4.18
CA ALA A 103 7.75 -5.95 5.31
C ALA A 103 7.12 -4.56 5.27
N ASN A 104 5.85 -4.46 5.64
CA ASN A 104 5.16 -3.19 5.65
C ASN A 104 4.43 -2.91 6.96
N GLY A 105 4.24 -1.63 7.23
CA GLY A 105 3.43 -1.15 8.33
C GLY A 105 2.70 0.12 7.92
N PHE A 106 1.48 0.30 8.45
CA PHE A 106 0.64 1.44 8.12
C PHE A 106 0.03 2.06 9.36
N LYS A 107 -0.08 3.38 9.31
CA LYS A 107 -0.77 4.17 10.31
C LYS A 107 -1.64 5.20 9.59
N ALA A 108 -2.91 5.29 9.97
CA ALA A 108 -3.78 6.36 9.49
C ALA A 108 -3.39 7.68 10.16
N ASN A 109 -3.32 8.75 9.38
CA ASN A 109 -3.03 10.10 9.90
C ASN A 109 -4.29 10.88 10.24
N GLU A 110 -5.45 10.40 9.76
CA GLU A 110 -6.76 11.00 10.01
C GLU A 110 -7.73 9.89 10.42
N PRO A 111 -8.71 10.20 11.28
CA PRO A 111 -9.70 9.18 11.64
C PRO A 111 -10.54 8.79 10.42
N ASP A 112 -11.02 7.56 10.43
CA ASP A 112 -11.88 6.99 9.38
C ASP A 112 -11.24 7.01 7.98
N SER A 113 -9.93 6.86 7.91
CA SER A 113 -9.22 6.73 6.66
C SER A 113 -9.45 5.36 6.02
N VAL A 114 -9.43 5.32 4.69
CA VAL A 114 -9.75 4.11 3.91
C VAL A 114 -8.63 3.83 2.91
N LEU A 115 -8.07 2.62 2.99
CA LEU A 115 -6.99 2.16 2.13
C LEU A 115 -7.46 0.98 1.30
N LEU A 116 -7.34 1.09 -0.02
CA LEU A 116 -7.61 0.00 -0.97
C LEU A 116 -6.29 -0.69 -1.30
N VAL A 117 -6.27 -2.01 -1.19
CA VAL A 117 -5.06 -2.82 -1.43
C VAL A 117 -5.35 -3.87 -2.49
N PHE A 118 -4.52 -3.90 -3.52
CA PHE A 118 -4.52 -4.98 -4.51
C PHE A 118 -3.34 -5.91 -4.25
N SER A 119 -3.52 -7.19 -4.55
CA SER A 119 -2.50 -8.22 -4.37
C SER A 119 -2.39 -9.09 -5.62
N ASN A 120 -1.17 -9.57 -5.90
CA ASN A 120 -0.91 -10.50 -6.99
C ASN A 120 -1.07 -11.97 -6.59
N LYS A 121 -1.56 -12.23 -5.38
CA LYS A 121 -1.78 -13.59 -4.87
C LYS A 121 -3.20 -13.76 -4.39
N ILE A 122 -3.83 -14.88 -4.71
CA ILE A 122 -5.11 -15.25 -4.12
C ILE A 122 -4.90 -15.53 -2.62
N LEU A 123 -5.96 -15.41 -1.83
CA LEU A 123 -5.85 -15.50 -0.37
C LEU A 123 -5.24 -16.82 0.12
N SER A 124 -5.63 -17.94 -0.48
CA SER A 124 -5.11 -19.24 -0.08
C SER A 124 -3.60 -19.40 -0.26
N VAL A 125 -3.01 -18.61 -1.16
CA VAL A 125 -1.55 -18.56 -1.36
C VAL A 125 -0.94 -17.52 -0.42
N ALA A 126 -1.57 -16.36 -0.29
CA ALA A 126 -1.05 -15.23 0.49
C ALA A 126 -0.89 -15.56 1.98
N ILE A 127 -1.81 -16.32 2.57
CA ILE A 127 -1.74 -16.67 3.99
C ILE A 127 -0.57 -17.56 4.35
N ASN A 128 0.07 -18.19 3.37
CA ASN A 128 1.24 -19.04 3.55
C ASN A 128 2.55 -18.32 3.14
N ASP A 129 2.48 -17.07 2.82
CA ASP A 129 3.63 -16.29 2.35
C ASP A 129 4.55 -15.76 3.50
#